data_0cf6f0e44d1ccd903ee114dd4c495203
#
_entry.id   0cf6f0e44d1ccd903ee114dd4c495203
#
_cell.length_a   1.000
_cell.length_b   1.000
_cell.length_c   1.000
_cell.angle_alpha   90.00
_cell.angle_beta   90.00
_cell.angle_gamma   90.00
#
_symmetry.space_group_name_H-M   'P 1'
#
loop_
_entity.id
_entity.type
_entity.pdbx_description
1 polymer ?
#
loop_
_entity_poly.entity_id
_entity_poly.type
_entity_poly.pdbx_seq_one_letter_code
_entity_poly.pdbx_strand_id
1 'polypeptide(L)'
;VNAIKSSKKACDIPVIASINCHSDSEWVSFAKEIENAGADALEINILALQTANSANYEYGAFEKEHIKILKHLKKTINIPVIMKLGNNFTNPVALVDQLKANGADGVVLFNRFYPFDIDIEEVKTASGQVLSCGSEISNPLRWTGIISNAVKNVDIAVSGGVHDGAGVVKSILAGASAVELCSVIFEKGVSHIKTMKDSLGEWMDKHGFDSIEKFKGTLNAGSGRSNADLFERTQFIKYFGGKE
;
A
#
# COMPACT_ATOMS: atom_id res chain seq x y z
N VAL A 1 21.08 1.69 7.59
CA VAL A 1 21.66 0.93 8.74
C VAL A 1 21.62 1.76 10.02
N ASN A 2 22.24 2.96 10.06
CA ASN A 2 22.30 3.77 11.28
C ASN A 2 20.91 4.18 11.80
N ALA A 3 20.00 4.58 10.93
CA ALA A 3 18.62 4.92 11.30
C ALA A 3 17.91 3.74 11.98
N ILE A 4 18.01 2.52 11.43
CA ILE A 4 17.43 1.31 12.01
C ILE A 4 17.96 1.10 13.43
N LYS A 5 19.28 1.09 13.61
CA LYS A 5 19.91 0.92 14.92
C LYS A 5 19.51 1.98 15.95
N SER A 6 19.37 3.23 15.50
CA SER A 6 18.92 4.32 16.36
C SER A 6 17.46 4.18 16.75
N SER A 7 16.57 3.81 15.81
CA SER A 7 15.15 3.59 16.07
C SER A 7 14.93 2.42 17.02
N LYS A 8 15.62 1.29 16.82
CA LYS A 8 15.56 0.12 17.72
C LYS A 8 16.03 0.39 19.15
N LYS A 9 16.90 1.41 19.34
CA LYS A 9 17.31 1.86 20.67
C LYS A 9 16.31 2.84 21.31
N ALA A 10 15.55 3.56 20.48
CA ALA A 10 14.68 4.64 20.92
C ALA A 10 13.24 4.21 21.21
N CYS A 11 12.78 3.10 20.65
CA CYS A 11 11.40 2.62 20.81
C CYS A 11 11.30 1.10 20.72
N ASP A 12 10.23 0.56 21.33
CA ASP A 12 9.93 -0.88 21.37
C ASP A 12 8.95 -1.31 20.27
N ILE A 13 8.53 -0.40 19.38
CA ILE A 13 7.66 -0.74 18.24
C ILE A 13 8.50 -1.39 17.12
N PRO A 14 7.87 -2.21 16.26
CA PRO A 14 8.53 -2.78 15.09
C PRO A 14 9.11 -1.69 14.17
N VAL A 15 10.32 -1.91 13.68
CA VAL A 15 11.02 -1.04 12.71
C VAL A 15 11.06 -1.77 11.38
N ILE A 16 10.25 -1.31 10.43
CA ILE A 16 10.20 -1.83 9.05
C ILE A 16 11.08 -0.92 8.17
N ALA A 17 12.08 -1.51 7.54
CA ALA A 17 12.92 -0.77 6.59
C ALA A 17 12.32 -0.87 5.19
N SER A 18 12.22 0.26 4.49
CA SER A 18 11.75 0.31 3.10
C SER A 18 12.90 0.66 2.16
N ILE A 19 13.08 -0.12 1.11
CA ILE A 19 14.12 0.10 0.10
C ILE A 19 13.57 0.08 -1.33
N ASN A 20 14.25 0.83 -2.19
CA ASN A 20 14.13 0.79 -3.64
C ASN A 20 15.52 0.61 -4.23
N CYS A 21 15.71 -0.39 -5.08
CA CYS A 21 16.98 -0.71 -5.73
C CYS A 21 16.78 -0.87 -7.24
N HIS A 22 17.88 -0.82 -7.98
CA HIS A 22 17.85 -0.89 -9.44
C HIS A 22 18.39 -2.21 -10.00
N SER A 23 19.07 -3.04 -9.18
CA SER A 23 19.67 -4.30 -9.62
C SER A 23 19.43 -5.45 -8.63
N ASP A 24 19.44 -6.68 -9.14
CA ASP A 24 19.25 -7.89 -8.32
C ASP A 24 20.31 -8.00 -7.20
N SER A 25 21.55 -7.60 -7.45
CA SER A 25 22.64 -7.66 -6.48
C SER A 25 22.47 -6.66 -5.34
N GLU A 26 21.95 -5.48 -5.64
CA GLU A 26 21.65 -4.45 -4.62
C GLU A 26 20.54 -4.89 -3.69
N TRP A 27 19.46 -5.48 -4.22
CA TRP A 27 18.37 -6.01 -3.40
C TRP A 27 18.88 -6.99 -2.32
N VAL A 28 19.74 -7.92 -2.72
CA VAL A 28 20.29 -8.95 -1.81
C VAL A 28 21.26 -8.35 -0.80
N SER A 29 22.16 -7.47 -1.24
CA SER A 29 23.16 -6.84 -0.37
C SER A 29 22.49 -6.00 0.71
N PHE A 30 21.61 -5.09 0.32
CA PHE A 30 20.93 -4.20 1.26
C PHE A 30 19.98 -4.95 2.20
N ALA A 31 19.30 -5.99 1.72
CA ALA A 31 18.44 -6.80 2.57
C ALA A 31 19.20 -7.45 3.73
N LYS A 32 20.38 -8.00 3.47
CA LYS A 32 21.25 -8.55 4.53
C LYS A 32 21.73 -7.51 5.52
N GLU A 33 22.14 -6.33 5.03
CA GLU A 33 22.58 -5.25 5.90
C GLU A 33 21.45 -4.73 6.80
N ILE A 34 20.22 -4.68 6.27
CA ILE A 34 19.02 -4.27 7.00
C ILE A 34 18.65 -5.28 8.08
N GLU A 35 18.64 -6.59 7.75
CA GLU A 35 18.41 -7.66 8.72
C GLU A 35 19.47 -7.62 9.82
N ASN A 36 20.76 -7.52 9.46
CA ASN A 36 21.86 -7.41 10.42
C ASN A 36 21.81 -6.14 11.28
N ALA A 37 21.17 -5.09 10.79
CA ALA A 37 20.95 -3.85 11.57
C ALA A 37 19.83 -4.00 12.60
N GLY A 38 19.04 -5.08 12.55
CA GLY A 38 17.97 -5.41 13.49
C GLY A 38 16.59 -4.88 13.08
N ALA A 39 16.32 -4.66 11.79
CA ALA A 39 14.98 -4.38 11.30
C ALA A 39 14.06 -5.60 11.57
N ASP A 40 12.80 -5.33 11.93
CA ASP A 40 11.81 -6.36 12.21
C ASP A 40 11.13 -6.88 10.93
N ALA A 41 11.14 -6.10 9.85
CA ALA A 41 10.67 -6.49 8.52
C ALA A 41 11.35 -5.63 7.44
N LEU A 42 11.26 -6.10 6.20
CA LEU A 42 11.75 -5.40 5.01
C LEU A 42 10.59 -5.13 4.06
N GLU A 43 10.39 -3.86 3.71
CA GLU A 43 9.51 -3.43 2.62
C GLU A 43 10.31 -3.27 1.34
N ILE A 44 9.84 -3.89 0.26
CA ILE A 44 10.40 -3.83 -1.08
C ILE A 44 9.50 -2.93 -1.92
N ASN A 45 10.04 -1.78 -2.30
CA ASN A 45 9.33 -0.77 -3.07
C ASN A 45 9.81 -0.79 -4.52
N ILE A 46 9.11 -1.52 -5.40
CA ILE A 46 9.38 -1.55 -6.83
C ILE A 46 8.38 -0.65 -7.54
N LEU A 47 8.83 0.52 -7.96
CA LEU A 47 8.00 1.49 -8.65
C LEU A 47 8.68 1.92 -9.96
N ALA A 48 8.08 1.52 -11.09
CA ALA A 48 8.57 1.88 -12.41
C ALA A 48 7.42 2.05 -13.41
N LEU A 49 7.61 2.93 -14.38
CA LEU A 49 6.74 3.03 -15.55
C LEU A 49 7.29 2.11 -16.64
N GLN A 50 6.44 1.27 -17.20
CA GLN A 50 6.77 0.42 -18.33
C GLN A 50 6.51 1.22 -19.61
N THR A 51 7.58 1.68 -20.26
CA THR A 51 7.51 2.60 -21.44
C THR A 51 8.05 1.97 -22.73
N ALA A 52 8.48 0.71 -22.68
CA ALA A 52 8.95 0.00 -23.86
C ALA A 52 7.80 -0.23 -24.86
N ASN A 53 8.11 -0.09 -26.17
CA ASN A 53 7.14 -0.42 -27.22
C ASN A 53 6.98 -1.95 -27.38
N SER A 54 5.98 -2.39 -28.12
CA SER A 54 5.63 -3.81 -28.28
C SER A 54 6.76 -4.70 -28.81
N ALA A 55 7.77 -4.16 -29.49
CA ALA A 55 8.92 -4.92 -29.98
C ALA A 55 9.91 -5.28 -28.85
N ASN A 56 9.88 -4.51 -27.74
CA ASN A 56 10.85 -4.60 -26.64
C ASN A 56 10.19 -4.90 -25.29
N TYR A 57 8.88 -5.17 -25.26
CA TYR A 57 8.13 -5.42 -24.04
C TYR A 57 7.48 -6.81 -24.05
N GLU A 58 7.81 -7.63 -23.07
CA GLU A 58 7.12 -8.89 -22.80
C GLU A 58 5.96 -8.63 -21.80
N TYR A 59 4.75 -8.95 -22.20
CA TYR A 59 3.58 -8.81 -21.31
C TYR A 59 3.74 -9.69 -20.06
N GLY A 60 3.52 -9.07 -18.90
CA GLY A 60 3.72 -9.72 -17.60
C GLY A 60 5.18 -9.76 -17.12
N ALA A 61 6.13 -9.15 -17.84
CA ALA A 61 7.54 -9.10 -17.41
C ALA A 61 7.69 -8.36 -16.07
N PHE A 62 6.93 -7.29 -15.85
CA PHE A 62 6.99 -6.49 -14.65
C PHE A 62 6.48 -7.26 -13.42
N GLU A 63 5.39 -8.01 -13.56
CA GLU A 63 4.89 -8.91 -12.52
C GLU A 63 5.89 -10.03 -12.21
N LYS A 64 6.50 -10.64 -13.25
CA LYS A 64 7.53 -11.67 -13.10
C LYS A 64 8.76 -11.14 -12.36
N GLU A 65 9.15 -9.89 -12.60
CA GLU A 65 10.26 -9.24 -11.89
C GLU A 65 9.99 -9.13 -10.40
N HIS A 66 8.81 -8.69 -9.99
CA HIS A 66 8.41 -8.64 -8.58
C HIS A 66 8.52 -10.01 -7.89
N ILE A 67 8.00 -11.05 -8.55
CA ILE A 67 8.06 -12.43 -8.06
C ILE A 67 9.50 -12.93 -7.96
N LYS A 68 10.34 -12.61 -8.96
CA LYS A 68 11.76 -12.98 -8.98
C LYS A 68 12.52 -12.35 -7.82
N ILE A 69 12.36 -11.05 -7.62
CA ILE A 69 13.01 -10.32 -6.52
C ILE A 69 12.59 -10.91 -5.16
N LEU A 70 11.28 -11.10 -4.95
CA LEU A 70 10.77 -11.72 -3.73
C LEU A 70 11.41 -13.08 -3.45
N LYS A 71 11.46 -13.97 -4.46
CA LYS A 71 12.08 -15.30 -4.34
C LYS A 71 13.55 -15.24 -3.94
N HIS A 72 14.30 -14.29 -4.47
CA HIS A 72 15.70 -14.09 -4.11
C HIS A 72 15.85 -13.62 -2.66
N LEU A 73 15.01 -12.69 -2.23
CA LEU A 73 15.03 -12.17 -0.86
C LEU A 73 14.63 -13.22 0.17
N LYS A 74 13.58 -13.98 -0.08
CA LYS A 74 13.12 -15.06 0.82
C LYS A 74 14.15 -16.22 0.97
N LYS A 75 15.10 -16.33 0.05
CA LYS A 75 16.26 -17.25 0.20
C LYS A 75 17.43 -16.63 0.95
N THR A 76 17.42 -15.31 1.14
CA THR A 76 18.58 -14.54 1.59
C THR A 76 18.44 -14.06 3.02
N ILE A 77 17.23 -13.68 3.45
CA ILE A 77 16.89 -13.13 4.75
C ILE A 77 15.76 -13.92 5.42
N ASN A 78 15.65 -13.83 6.74
CA ASN A 78 14.64 -14.54 7.53
C ASN A 78 13.54 -13.61 8.05
N ILE A 79 13.76 -12.29 8.05
CA ILE A 79 12.74 -11.33 8.47
C ILE A 79 11.60 -11.28 7.46
N PRO A 80 10.38 -10.91 7.88
CA PRO A 80 9.23 -10.72 6.98
C PRO A 80 9.53 -9.79 5.81
N VAL A 81 8.99 -10.13 4.62
CA VAL A 81 9.12 -9.33 3.40
C VAL A 81 7.76 -8.83 2.96
N ILE A 82 7.62 -7.52 2.86
CA ILE A 82 6.43 -6.80 2.44
C ILE A 82 6.67 -6.24 1.04
N MET A 83 5.73 -6.45 0.11
CA MET A 83 5.85 -5.96 -1.26
C MET A 83 4.97 -4.72 -1.45
N LYS A 84 5.60 -3.55 -1.64
CA LYS A 84 4.89 -2.31 -1.93
C LYS A 84 4.72 -2.13 -3.43
N LEU A 85 3.47 -2.08 -3.87
CA LEU A 85 3.09 -2.12 -5.28
C LEU A 85 2.75 -0.73 -5.82
N GLY A 86 3.04 -0.49 -7.10
CA GLY A 86 2.43 0.60 -7.86
C GLY A 86 0.96 0.28 -8.20
N ASN A 87 0.22 1.27 -8.67
CA ASN A 87 -1.18 1.11 -9.08
C ASN A 87 -1.35 0.83 -10.59
N ASN A 88 -0.27 0.44 -11.26
CA ASN A 88 -0.20 0.30 -12.72
C ASN A 88 -0.20 -1.17 -13.20
N PHE A 89 -0.73 -2.08 -12.40
CA PHE A 89 -0.91 -3.48 -12.78
C PHE A 89 -2.29 -3.72 -13.38
N THR A 90 -2.35 -4.56 -14.40
CA THR A 90 -3.62 -4.95 -15.05
C THR A 90 -4.49 -5.80 -14.12
N ASN A 91 -3.89 -6.69 -13.34
CA ASN A 91 -4.59 -7.56 -12.39
C ASN A 91 -3.83 -7.63 -11.05
N PRO A 92 -4.04 -6.67 -10.15
CA PRO A 92 -3.42 -6.68 -8.82
C PRO A 92 -3.78 -7.91 -7.97
N VAL A 93 -4.98 -8.48 -8.14
CA VAL A 93 -5.40 -9.70 -7.41
C VAL A 93 -4.49 -10.87 -7.75
N ALA A 94 -4.29 -11.14 -9.04
CA ALA A 94 -3.44 -12.24 -9.48
C ALA A 94 -1.98 -12.03 -9.06
N LEU A 95 -1.48 -10.79 -9.10
CA LEU A 95 -0.14 -10.48 -8.63
C LEU A 95 0.02 -10.75 -7.13
N VAL A 96 -0.90 -10.26 -6.29
CA VAL A 96 -0.85 -10.47 -4.84
C VAL A 96 -0.96 -11.95 -4.49
N ASP A 97 -1.81 -12.71 -5.16
CA ASP A 97 -1.91 -14.16 -4.98
C ASP A 97 -0.57 -14.86 -5.30
N GLN A 98 0.08 -14.50 -6.40
CA GLN A 98 1.41 -15.00 -6.75
C GLN A 98 2.49 -14.55 -5.76
N LEU A 99 2.48 -13.31 -5.31
CA LEU A 99 3.43 -12.83 -4.30
C LEU A 99 3.27 -13.62 -2.99
N LYS A 100 2.05 -13.80 -2.52
CA LYS A 100 1.76 -14.63 -1.35
C LYS A 100 2.23 -16.07 -1.52
N ALA A 101 1.90 -16.72 -2.65
CA ALA A 101 2.33 -18.09 -2.96
C ALA A 101 3.86 -18.23 -2.99
N ASN A 102 4.60 -17.14 -3.21
CA ASN A 102 6.07 -17.12 -3.22
C ASN A 102 6.69 -16.54 -1.93
N GLY A 103 5.88 -16.40 -0.86
CA GLY A 103 6.36 -16.11 0.49
C GLY A 103 6.35 -14.64 0.88
N ALA A 104 5.60 -13.76 0.19
CA ALA A 104 5.33 -12.43 0.71
C ALA A 104 4.50 -12.52 1.99
N ASP A 105 4.94 -11.83 3.03
CA ASP A 105 4.26 -11.77 4.32
C ASP A 105 3.15 -10.70 4.31
N GLY A 106 3.34 -9.63 3.51
CA GLY A 106 2.35 -8.58 3.31
C GLY A 106 2.53 -7.85 2.00
N VAL A 107 1.54 -7.01 1.68
CA VAL A 107 1.57 -6.09 0.54
C VAL A 107 1.13 -4.69 0.95
N VAL A 108 1.68 -3.68 0.30
CA VAL A 108 1.22 -2.29 0.46
C VAL A 108 0.54 -1.82 -0.82
N LEU A 109 -0.68 -1.33 -0.68
CA LEU A 109 -1.54 -0.82 -1.77
C LEU A 109 -1.83 0.67 -1.52
N PHE A 110 -1.30 1.63 -2.26
CA PHE A 110 -0.27 1.54 -3.28
C PHE A 110 0.81 2.60 -3.06
N ASN A 111 1.97 2.44 -3.68
CA ASN A 111 2.88 3.56 -3.84
C ASN A 111 2.27 4.61 -4.78
N ARG A 112 2.63 5.87 -4.55
CA ARG A 112 2.16 7.00 -5.35
C ARG A 112 3.23 7.36 -6.37
N PHE A 113 2.84 7.44 -7.65
CA PHE A 113 3.71 7.96 -8.69
C PHE A 113 4.01 9.43 -8.47
N TYR A 114 5.18 9.86 -8.91
CA TYR A 114 5.53 11.28 -9.00
C TYR A 114 4.47 12.01 -9.84
N PRO A 115 3.86 13.07 -9.32
CA PRO A 115 2.82 13.79 -10.04
C PRO A 115 3.47 14.67 -11.12
N PHE A 116 3.27 14.28 -12.37
CA PHE A 116 3.69 15.06 -13.54
C PHE A 116 2.66 16.18 -13.82
N ASP A 117 3.16 17.35 -14.23
CA ASP A 117 2.33 18.48 -14.67
C ASP A 117 3.03 19.28 -15.78
N ILE A 118 2.31 20.22 -16.36
CA ILE A 118 2.81 21.15 -17.39
C ILE A 118 2.50 22.57 -16.95
N ASP A 119 3.53 23.38 -16.88
CA ASP A 119 3.43 24.82 -16.71
C ASP A 119 3.12 25.44 -18.09
N ILE A 120 1.89 25.88 -18.28
CA ILE A 120 1.41 26.40 -19.58
C ILE A 120 1.93 27.82 -19.87
N GLU A 121 2.26 28.59 -18.84
CA GLU A 121 2.81 29.95 -19.00
C GLU A 121 4.28 29.90 -19.42
N GLU A 122 5.05 29.03 -18.78
CA GLU A 122 6.46 28.85 -19.09
C GLU A 122 6.73 27.81 -20.19
N VAL A 123 5.69 27.14 -20.68
CA VAL A 123 5.72 26.07 -21.70
C VAL A 123 6.80 25.00 -21.38
N LYS A 124 6.77 24.49 -20.14
CA LYS A 124 7.73 23.49 -19.63
C LYS A 124 7.05 22.44 -18.78
N THR A 125 7.76 21.32 -18.58
CA THR A 125 7.32 20.28 -17.64
C THR A 125 7.44 20.78 -16.20
N ALA A 126 6.48 20.41 -15.36
CA ALA A 126 6.42 20.79 -13.95
C ALA A 126 6.08 19.57 -13.06
N SER A 127 6.19 19.77 -11.76
CA SER A 127 5.65 18.83 -10.77
C SER A 127 4.25 19.27 -10.41
N GLY A 128 3.32 18.32 -10.38
CA GLY A 128 2.01 18.54 -9.78
C GLY A 128 2.07 18.52 -8.25
N GLN A 129 0.92 18.34 -7.61
CA GLN A 129 0.82 18.33 -6.15
C GLN A 129 1.56 17.13 -5.55
N VAL A 130 2.70 17.38 -4.89
CA VAL A 130 3.58 16.34 -4.35
C VAL A 130 2.93 15.57 -3.19
N LEU A 131 2.25 16.26 -2.27
CA LEU A 131 1.55 15.63 -1.16
C LEU A 131 0.17 15.12 -1.64
N SER A 132 -0.22 13.93 -1.18
CA SER A 132 -1.52 13.35 -1.50
C SER A 132 -2.66 14.14 -0.84
N CYS A 133 -3.87 14.02 -1.38
CA CYS A 133 -5.09 14.49 -0.74
C CYS A 133 -5.98 13.32 -0.30
N GLY A 134 -6.95 13.61 0.61
CA GLY A 134 -7.82 12.58 1.18
C GLY A 134 -8.67 11.81 0.15
N SER A 135 -8.97 12.39 -1.01
CA SER A 135 -9.73 11.71 -2.07
C SER A 135 -8.95 10.58 -2.76
N GLU A 136 -7.62 10.61 -2.70
CA GLU A 136 -6.77 9.58 -3.31
C GLU A 136 -6.91 8.19 -2.64
N ILE A 137 -7.48 8.12 -1.42
CA ILE A 137 -7.75 6.87 -0.71
C ILE A 137 -8.72 5.93 -1.47
N SER A 138 -9.53 6.46 -2.38
CA SER A 138 -10.59 5.71 -3.06
C SER A 138 -10.07 4.48 -3.82
N ASN A 139 -8.95 4.62 -4.53
CA ASN A 139 -8.34 3.52 -5.29
C ASN A 139 -7.72 2.45 -4.37
N PRO A 140 -6.87 2.78 -3.39
CA PRO A 140 -6.40 1.82 -2.39
C PRO A 140 -7.52 1.08 -1.66
N LEU A 141 -8.60 1.76 -1.24
CA LEU A 141 -9.74 1.13 -0.58
C LEU A 141 -10.42 0.08 -1.46
N ARG A 142 -10.67 0.41 -2.74
CA ARG A 142 -11.28 -0.52 -3.69
C ARG A 142 -10.47 -1.81 -3.79
N TRP A 143 -9.18 -1.69 -4.08
CA TRP A 143 -8.32 -2.85 -4.26
C TRP A 143 -8.09 -3.62 -2.97
N THR A 144 -8.01 -2.94 -1.83
CA THR A 144 -7.96 -3.60 -0.52
C THR A 144 -9.20 -4.46 -0.29
N GLY A 145 -10.41 -3.92 -0.57
CA GLY A 145 -11.65 -4.68 -0.42
C GLY A 145 -11.74 -5.89 -1.35
N ILE A 146 -11.28 -5.76 -2.59
CA ILE A 146 -11.25 -6.88 -3.56
C ILE A 146 -10.23 -7.93 -3.14
N ILE A 147 -8.98 -7.51 -2.88
CA ILE A 147 -7.86 -8.42 -2.60
C ILE A 147 -8.04 -9.13 -1.27
N SER A 148 -8.47 -8.45 -0.20
CA SER A 148 -8.73 -9.08 1.10
C SER A 148 -9.83 -10.14 1.08
N ASN A 149 -10.76 -10.02 0.11
CA ASN A 149 -11.74 -11.06 -0.15
C ASN A 149 -11.14 -12.23 -0.95
N ALA A 150 -10.42 -11.94 -2.02
CA ALA A 150 -9.95 -12.93 -2.99
C ALA A 150 -8.71 -13.70 -2.52
N VAL A 151 -7.78 -13.04 -1.83
CA VAL A 151 -6.50 -13.62 -1.37
C VAL A 151 -6.49 -13.69 0.16
N LYS A 152 -6.44 -14.92 0.69
CA LYS A 152 -6.44 -15.13 2.15
C LYS A 152 -5.03 -15.24 2.73
N ASN A 153 -4.88 -14.92 4.03
CA ASN A 153 -3.62 -15.04 4.77
C ASN A 153 -2.46 -14.21 4.17
N VAL A 154 -2.74 -13.01 3.68
CA VAL A 154 -1.76 -11.98 3.34
C VAL A 154 -2.16 -10.70 4.07
N ASP A 155 -1.21 -10.07 4.75
CA ASP A 155 -1.46 -8.78 5.37
C ASP A 155 -1.43 -7.67 4.31
N ILE A 156 -2.38 -6.74 4.42
CA ILE A 156 -2.51 -5.61 3.51
C ILE A 156 -2.33 -4.32 4.28
N ALA A 157 -1.42 -3.47 3.85
CA ALA A 157 -1.35 -2.08 4.30
C ALA A 157 -1.93 -1.16 3.21
N VAL A 158 -2.78 -0.21 3.62
CA VAL A 158 -3.26 0.85 2.74
C VAL A 158 -2.29 2.02 2.78
N SER A 159 -1.87 2.48 1.61
CA SER A 159 -1.00 3.65 1.45
C SER A 159 -1.60 4.62 0.42
N GLY A 160 -1.54 5.92 0.75
CA GLY A 160 -2.07 7.01 -0.07
C GLY A 160 -3.46 7.48 0.33
N GLY A 161 -3.62 8.79 0.53
CA GLY A 161 -4.89 9.43 0.86
C GLY A 161 -5.40 9.21 2.28
N VAL A 162 -4.64 8.62 3.19
CA VAL A 162 -5.03 8.47 4.60
C VAL A 162 -4.60 9.71 5.37
N HIS A 163 -5.54 10.63 5.65
CA HIS A 163 -5.28 11.92 6.26
C HIS A 163 -5.95 12.14 7.61
N ASP A 164 -6.83 11.23 8.03
CA ASP A 164 -7.61 11.32 9.28
C ASP A 164 -7.99 9.93 9.82
N GLY A 165 -8.60 9.91 11.00
CA GLY A 165 -9.08 8.66 11.61
C GLY A 165 -10.17 7.95 10.80
N ALA A 166 -10.98 8.70 10.04
CA ALA A 166 -11.99 8.09 9.17
C ALA A 166 -11.34 7.29 8.04
N GLY A 167 -10.22 7.79 7.47
CA GLY A 167 -9.41 7.06 6.50
C GLY A 167 -8.85 5.76 7.07
N VAL A 168 -8.39 5.77 8.33
CA VAL A 168 -7.94 4.55 9.03
C VAL A 168 -9.08 3.55 9.16
N VAL A 169 -10.24 3.98 9.68
CA VAL A 169 -11.43 3.12 9.83
C VAL A 169 -11.85 2.50 8.50
N LYS A 170 -11.96 3.30 7.44
CA LYS A 170 -12.31 2.82 6.09
C LYS A 170 -11.35 1.75 5.61
N SER A 171 -10.04 1.94 5.80
CA SER A 171 -9.01 1.00 5.38
C SER A 171 -9.16 -0.35 6.10
N ILE A 172 -9.38 -0.34 7.42
CA ILE A 172 -9.57 -1.56 8.21
C ILE A 172 -10.88 -2.26 7.82
N LEU A 173 -11.98 -1.52 7.66
CA LEU A 173 -13.25 -2.06 7.19
C LEU A 173 -13.14 -2.74 5.82
N ALA A 174 -12.31 -2.21 4.92
CA ALA A 174 -12.01 -2.83 3.62
C ALA A 174 -11.12 -4.09 3.74
N GLY A 175 -10.43 -4.30 4.86
CA GLY A 175 -9.61 -5.48 5.13
C GLY A 175 -8.12 -5.22 5.35
N ALA A 176 -7.70 -3.96 5.49
CA ALA A 176 -6.33 -3.63 5.81
C ALA A 176 -5.96 -4.06 7.24
N SER A 177 -4.73 -4.55 7.40
CA SER A 177 -4.09 -4.82 8.69
C SER A 177 -3.34 -3.62 9.23
N ALA A 178 -2.93 -2.71 8.34
CA ALA A 178 -2.20 -1.49 8.67
C ALA A 178 -2.52 -0.36 7.69
N VAL A 179 -2.12 0.86 8.05
CA VAL A 179 -2.15 2.03 7.16
C VAL A 179 -0.81 2.74 7.19
N GLU A 180 -0.36 3.24 6.06
CA GLU A 180 0.82 4.07 5.94
C GLU A 180 0.44 5.55 5.86
N LEU A 181 1.16 6.36 6.62
CA LEU A 181 0.98 7.80 6.69
C LEU A 181 2.27 8.49 6.23
N CYS A 182 2.16 9.33 5.23
CA CYS A 182 3.29 10.15 4.75
C CYS A 182 2.88 11.61 4.63
N SER A 183 2.06 11.98 3.64
CA SER A 183 1.69 13.36 3.35
C SER A 183 1.09 14.08 4.57
N VAL A 184 0.20 13.45 5.30
CA VAL A 184 -0.41 14.01 6.51
C VAL A 184 0.60 14.31 7.61
N ILE A 185 1.69 13.54 7.70
CA ILE A 185 2.76 13.79 8.69
C ILE A 185 3.58 15.02 8.29
N PHE A 186 3.83 15.22 6.99
CA PHE A 186 4.45 16.45 6.48
C PHE A 186 3.57 17.67 6.72
N GLU A 187 2.26 17.56 6.53
CA GLU A 187 1.30 18.67 6.69
C GLU A 187 1.01 19.01 8.15
N LYS A 188 0.81 18.01 9.01
CA LYS A 188 0.26 18.18 10.37
C LYS A 188 1.22 17.76 11.49
N GLY A 189 2.39 17.23 11.12
CA GLY A 189 3.39 16.75 12.08
C GLY A 189 3.06 15.37 12.68
N VAL A 190 4.04 14.78 13.35
CA VAL A 190 3.95 13.43 13.92
C VAL A 190 2.91 13.30 15.04
N SER A 191 2.60 14.39 15.76
CA SER A 191 1.58 14.40 16.81
C SER A 191 0.18 14.09 16.29
N HIS A 192 -0.09 14.30 15.00
CA HIS A 192 -1.37 14.00 14.37
C HIS A 192 -1.69 12.49 14.38
N ILE A 193 -0.69 11.62 14.49
CA ILE A 193 -0.88 10.18 14.69
C ILE A 193 -1.74 9.91 15.93
N LYS A 194 -1.50 10.64 17.02
CA LYS A 194 -2.31 10.50 18.24
C LYS A 194 -3.77 10.87 17.95
N THR A 195 -4.01 11.99 17.28
CA THR A 195 -5.37 12.43 16.91
C THR A 195 -6.09 11.36 16.08
N MET A 196 -5.40 10.76 15.12
CA MET A 196 -5.98 9.68 14.29
C MET A 196 -6.28 8.42 15.10
N LYS A 197 -5.43 8.05 16.05
CA LYS A 197 -5.65 6.93 16.97
C LYS A 197 -6.82 7.19 17.90
N ASP A 198 -6.90 8.38 18.49
CA ASP A 198 -8.01 8.78 19.37
C ASP A 198 -9.34 8.69 18.59
N SER A 199 -9.39 9.23 17.37
CA SER A 199 -10.57 9.16 16.49
C SER A 199 -10.96 7.72 16.11
N LEU A 200 -9.99 6.82 15.91
CA LEU A 200 -10.25 5.40 15.71
C LEU A 200 -10.89 4.78 16.96
N GLY A 201 -10.34 5.06 18.16
CA GLY A 201 -10.89 4.58 19.43
C GLY A 201 -12.32 5.05 19.66
N GLU A 202 -12.59 6.34 19.51
CA GLU A 202 -13.95 6.91 19.62
C GLU A 202 -14.94 6.26 18.65
N TRP A 203 -14.50 5.96 17.42
CA TRP A 203 -15.33 5.27 16.44
C TRP A 203 -15.60 3.82 16.87
N MET A 204 -14.59 3.11 17.40
CA MET A 204 -14.72 1.74 17.90
C MET A 204 -15.69 1.68 19.06
N ASP A 205 -15.56 2.56 20.05
CA ASP A 205 -16.45 2.66 21.21
C ASP A 205 -17.91 2.92 20.77
N LYS A 206 -18.11 3.89 19.87
CA LYS A 206 -19.43 4.22 19.31
C LYS A 206 -20.12 3.03 18.63
N HIS A 207 -19.34 2.13 17.99
CA HIS A 207 -19.87 0.99 17.25
C HIS A 207 -19.79 -0.35 18.02
N GLY A 208 -19.31 -0.33 19.27
CA GLY A 208 -19.21 -1.50 20.14
C GLY A 208 -18.14 -2.49 19.75
N PHE A 209 -17.04 -2.02 19.14
CA PHE A 209 -15.88 -2.85 18.81
C PHE A 209 -14.79 -2.69 19.87
N ASP A 210 -14.34 -3.78 20.46
CA ASP A 210 -13.25 -3.83 21.44
C ASP A 210 -11.89 -4.19 20.82
N SER A 211 -11.86 -4.61 19.56
CA SER A 211 -10.63 -4.91 18.82
C SER A 211 -10.78 -4.66 17.33
N ILE A 212 -9.64 -4.43 16.67
CA ILE A 212 -9.57 -4.20 15.23
C ILE A 212 -10.04 -5.45 14.45
N GLU A 213 -9.69 -6.63 14.92
CA GLU A 213 -10.03 -7.91 14.30
C GLU A 213 -11.53 -8.11 14.14
N LYS A 214 -12.35 -7.53 15.03
CA LYS A 214 -13.81 -7.67 14.99
C LYS A 214 -14.48 -6.91 13.84
N PHE A 215 -13.84 -5.88 13.31
CA PHE A 215 -14.38 -5.14 12.18
C PHE A 215 -13.49 -5.15 10.92
N LYS A 216 -12.29 -5.69 11.01
CA LYS A 216 -11.39 -5.84 9.85
C LYS A 216 -12.08 -6.65 8.75
N GLY A 217 -12.16 -6.06 7.55
CA GLY A 217 -12.73 -6.71 6.36
C GLY A 217 -14.25 -6.91 6.36
N THR A 218 -14.97 -6.36 7.36
CA THR A 218 -16.43 -6.50 7.41
C THR A 218 -17.16 -5.78 6.28
N LEU A 219 -16.47 -4.94 5.53
CA LEU A 219 -16.96 -4.27 4.31
C LEU A 219 -16.07 -4.56 3.09
N ASN A 220 -15.38 -5.70 3.04
CA ASN A 220 -14.69 -6.15 1.84
C ASN A 220 -15.67 -6.63 0.75
N ALA A 221 -15.20 -6.92 -0.45
CA ALA A 221 -16.05 -7.27 -1.60
C ALA A 221 -16.90 -8.54 -1.39
N GLY A 222 -16.49 -9.45 -0.51
CA GLY A 222 -17.24 -10.69 -0.21
C GLY A 222 -18.13 -10.61 1.03
N SER A 223 -18.15 -9.47 1.71
CA SER A 223 -18.98 -9.31 2.91
C SER A 223 -20.46 -9.17 2.57
N GLY A 224 -21.32 -9.89 3.30
CA GLY A 224 -22.76 -9.71 3.19
C GLY A 224 -23.30 -8.33 3.62
N ARG A 225 -22.44 -7.47 4.20
CA ARG A 225 -22.74 -6.07 4.55
C ARG A 225 -22.30 -5.10 3.46
N SER A 226 -21.49 -5.53 2.49
CA SER A 226 -21.02 -4.70 1.40
C SER A 226 -21.88 -4.87 0.15
N ASN A 227 -21.87 -3.87 -0.72
CA ASN A 227 -22.41 -4.00 -2.07
C ASN A 227 -21.24 -4.34 -3.01
N ALA A 228 -21.08 -5.60 -3.36
CA ALA A 228 -20.01 -6.10 -4.23
C ALA A 228 -19.95 -5.35 -5.58
N ASP A 229 -21.11 -4.99 -6.15
CA ASP A 229 -21.19 -4.25 -7.41
C ASP A 229 -20.45 -2.89 -7.34
N LEU A 230 -20.33 -2.28 -6.17
CA LEU A 230 -19.62 -1.00 -6.02
C LEU A 230 -18.12 -1.15 -6.18
N PHE A 231 -17.55 -2.31 -5.83
CA PHE A 231 -16.13 -2.58 -6.02
C PHE A 231 -15.76 -2.78 -7.50
N GLU A 232 -16.65 -3.45 -8.25
CA GLU A 232 -16.43 -3.80 -9.65
C GLU A 232 -16.93 -2.73 -10.62
N ARG A 233 -17.71 -1.78 -10.14
CA ARG A 233 -18.29 -0.73 -10.98
C ARG A 233 -17.22 0.19 -11.54
N THR A 234 -17.14 0.25 -12.86
CA THR A 234 -16.23 1.12 -13.62
C THR A 234 -16.92 2.31 -14.30
N GLN A 235 -18.26 2.31 -14.38
CA GLN A 235 -19.03 3.33 -15.10
C GLN A 235 -19.97 4.10 -14.19
N PHE A 236 -20.21 5.37 -14.53
CA PHE A 236 -21.05 6.30 -13.77
C PHE A 236 -22.52 6.37 -14.25
N ILE A 237 -22.90 5.61 -15.29
CA ILE A 237 -24.22 5.69 -15.96
C ILE A 237 -25.39 5.70 -14.97
N LYS A 238 -25.32 4.87 -13.90
CA LYS A 238 -26.38 4.81 -12.88
C LYS A 238 -26.59 6.15 -12.13
N TYR A 239 -25.55 6.99 -12.06
CA TYR A 239 -25.61 8.27 -11.35
C TYR A 239 -26.01 9.45 -12.26
N PHE A 240 -25.84 9.29 -13.55
CA PHE A 240 -26.18 10.32 -14.54
C PHE A 240 -27.53 10.08 -15.22
N GLY A 241 -28.02 8.82 -15.27
CA GLY A 241 -29.31 8.47 -15.87
C GLY A 241 -30.56 8.86 -15.07
N GLY A 242 -30.41 9.53 -13.92
CA GLY A 242 -31.51 10.03 -13.10
C GLY A 242 -31.57 11.58 -13.01
N LYS A 243 -30.86 12.27 -13.87
CA LYS A 243 -30.91 13.74 -14.00
C LYS A 243 -31.63 14.10 -15.30
N GLU A 244 -32.89 13.74 -15.41
CA GLU A 244 -33.86 14.39 -16.30
C GLU A 244 -34.70 15.38 -15.50
#